data_45b7b522ed1942af30f42d0f279ab6a6
#
_entry.id   45b7b522ed1942af30f42d0f279ab6a6
#
_cell.length_a   1.000
_cell.length_b   1.000
_cell.length_c   1.000
_cell.angle_alpha   90.00
_cell.angle_beta   90.00
_cell.angle_gamma   90.00
#
_symmetry.space_group_name_H-M   'P 1'
#
loop_
_entity.id
_entity.type
_entity.pdbx_description
1 polymer ?
#
loop_
_entity_poly.entity_id
_entity_poly.type
_entity_poly.pdbx_seq_one_letter_code
_entity_poly.pdbx_strand_id
1 'polypeptide(L)'
;MKSARILFSSLLFVLLVVGCSTPGLNVTPPASTGEIVTMTDGLVRQVSLQVPALRIVSLAPSNTELLYEVGAGTQVVGRDSFSNYPVEATRVQDIGGSMGQYDYEAIAALEPDLVLAAEINTPEQVRSLENLGLTVYYLSNPIDFDGLYGNISLVGKLSGHDQESTELVSALSGRVQELEMKLAGVTTRPSVYYELDATNPALPYTIGTGTFGDYLITRAGGLNLGGLIGPGWVQVSAEEVLQKNPDLILLGDVYLGVNPETVAARPGWGVLDAVKNGKVIPFNDDLMSRPTARLIDGLEALAALIHPEIYQ
;
A
#
# COMPACT_ATOMS: atom_id res chain seq x y z
N MET A 1 -22.97 -89.44 -49.22
CA MET A 1 -21.98 -88.84 -48.31
C MET A 1 -22.66 -87.58 -47.84
N LYS A 2 -22.95 -87.48 -46.53
CA LYS A 2 -24.00 -86.63 -45.99
C LYS A 2 -23.44 -85.34 -45.47
N SER A 3 -23.92 -84.20 -45.99
CA SER A 3 -23.56 -82.81 -45.52
C SER A 3 -24.42 -82.44 -44.31
N ALA A 4 -23.79 -82.13 -43.21
CA ALA A 4 -24.41 -81.58 -42.02
C ALA A 4 -24.45 -80.02 -42.08
N ARG A 5 -25.66 -79.43 -42.08
CA ARG A 5 -25.89 -77.97 -41.98
C ARG A 5 -26.01 -77.64 -40.53
N ILE A 6 -25.10 -76.80 -40.06
CA ILE A 6 -25.13 -76.15 -38.69
C ILE A 6 -25.89 -74.83 -38.85
N LEU A 7 -27.02 -74.69 -38.17
CA LEU A 7 -27.72 -73.40 -37.99
C LEU A 7 -27.07 -72.60 -36.90
N PHE A 8 -26.57 -71.44 -37.25
CA PHE A 8 -26.10 -70.42 -36.28
C PHE A 8 -27.29 -69.52 -35.93
N SER A 9 -27.81 -69.65 -34.70
CA SER A 9 -28.80 -68.77 -34.13
C SER A 9 -28.10 -67.49 -33.54
N SER A 10 -28.31 -66.37 -34.22
CA SER A 10 -27.81 -65.08 -33.74
C SER A 10 -28.72 -64.51 -32.65
N LEU A 11 -28.27 -64.55 -31.42
CA LEU A 11 -28.95 -63.86 -30.29
C LEU A 11 -28.54 -62.42 -30.26
N LEU A 12 -29.45 -61.51 -30.64
CA LEU A 12 -29.29 -60.06 -30.63
C LEU A 12 -29.50 -59.58 -29.20
N PHE A 13 -28.39 -59.20 -28.52
CA PHE A 13 -28.39 -58.59 -27.17
C PHE A 13 -28.62 -57.10 -27.33
N VAL A 14 -29.81 -56.58 -27.05
CA VAL A 14 -30.10 -55.14 -26.99
C VAL A 14 -29.66 -54.63 -25.62
N LEU A 15 -28.51 -53.93 -25.56
CA LEU A 15 -28.09 -53.20 -24.38
C LEU A 15 -28.88 -51.88 -24.27
N LEU A 16 -29.85 -51.84 -23.34
CA LEU A 16 -30.49 -50.62 -22.90
C LEU A 16 -29.51 -49.85 -22.04
N VAL A 17 -28.88 -48.80 -22.58
CA VAL A 17 -28.10 -47.83 -21.82
C VAL A 17 -29.08 -46.87 -21.16
N VAL A 18 -29.38 -47.10 -19.89
CA VAL A 18 -30.09 -46.11 -19.05
C VAL A 18 -29.13 -45.01 -18.69
N GLY A 19 -29.15 -43.91 -19.42
CA GLY A 19 -28.41 -42.68 -19.09
C GLY A 19 -28.98 -42.05 -17.81
N CYS A 20 -28.35 -42.24 -16.69
CA CYS A 20 -28.58 -41.42 -15.50
C CYS A 20 -28.06 -40.01 -15.79
N SER A 21 -28.92 -39.09 -16.21
CA SER A 21 -28.64 -37.64 -16.15
C SER A 21 -28.66 -37.24 -14.68
N THR A 22 -27.47 -37.07 -14.09
CA THR A 22 -27.35 -36.37 -12.82
C THR A 22 -27.76 -34.91 -13.05
N PRO A 23 -28.74 -34.36 -12.29
CA PRO A 23 -29.02 -32.94 -12.36
C PRO A 23 -27.71 -32.22 -11.87
N GLY A 24 -27.10 -31.42 -12.74
CA GLY A 24 -26.03 -30.53 -12.35
C GLY A 24 -26.59 -29.64 -11.24
N LEU A 25 -26.04 -29.78 -10.04
CA LEU A 25 -26.27 -28.81 -8.99
C LEU A 25 -25.66 -27.50 -9.51
N ASN A 26 -26.51 -26.60 -10.02
CA ASN A 26 -26.15 -25.19 -10.12
C ASN A 26 -25.90 -24.71 -8.69
N VAL A 27 -24.66 -24.79 -8.25
CA VAL A 27 -24.22 -24.10 -7.05
C VAL A 27 -24.20 -22.63 -7.43
N THR A 28 -25.34 -21.98 -7.26
CA THR A 28 -25.36 -20.49 -7.20
C THR A 28 -24.45 -20.12 -6.05
N PRO A 29 -23.43 -19.26 -6.26
CA PRO A 29 -22.65 -18.74 -5.14
C PRO A 29 -23.62 -18.19 -4.09
N PRO A 30 -23.38 -18.38 -2.78
CA PRO A 30 -24.26 -17.82 -1.76
C PRO A 30 -24.34 -16.31 -2.02
N ALA A 31 -25.56 -15.83 -2.21
CA ALA A 31 -25.82 -14.40 -2.27
C ALA A 31 -25.27 -13.82 -0.95
N SER A 32 -24.31 -12.92 -1.04
CA SER A 32 -23.80 -12.19 0.11
C SER A 32 -25.00 -11.56 0.82
N THR A 33 -25.26 -11.97 2.05
CA THR A 33 -26.32 -11.42 2.91
C THR A 33 -25.85 -10.17 3.63
N GLY A 34 -24.85 -9.47 3.08
CA GLY A 34 -24.22 -8.30 3.68
C GLY A 34 -25.15 -7.09 3.76
N GLU A 35 -24.84 -6.21 4.66
CA GLU A 35 -25.51 -4.93 4.82
C GLU A 35 -25.07 -3.97 3.70
N ILE A 36 -26.01 -3.17 3.16
CA ILE A 36 -25.65 -2.04 2.31
C ILE A 36 -25.31 -0.86 3.18
N VAL A 37 -24.09 -0.38 3.08
CA VAL A 37 -23.64 0.84 3.77
C VAL A 37 -23.41 1.95 2.76
N THR A 38 -23.69 3.19 3.16
CA THR A 38 -23.35 4.38 2.37
C THR A 38 -22.37 5.23 3.17
N MET A 39 -21.21 5.51 2.57
CA MET A 39 -20.13 6.28 3.20
C MET A 39 -19.60 7.33 2.26
N THR A 40 -19.06 8.41 2.85
CA THR A 40 -18.37 9.45 2.08
C THR A 40 -16.91 9.03 1.89
N ASP A 41 -16.45 9.02 0.65
CA ASP A 41 -15.06 8.69 0.33
C ASP A 41 -14.16 9.93 0.27
N GLY A 42 -12.86 9.74 -0.02
CA GLY A 42 -11.88 10.81 -0.08
C GLY A 42 -12.08 11.83 -1.21
N LEU A 43 -12.91 11.53 -2.22
CA LEU A 43 -13.35 12.49 -3.24
C LEU A 43 -14.66 13.18 -2.88
N VAL A 44 -15.10 13.06 -1.61
CA VAL A 44 -16.36 13.63 -1.08
C VAL A 44 -17.60 13.10 -1.82
N ARG A 45 -17.54 11.84 -2.32
CA ARG A 45 -18.66 11.16 -2.97
C ARG A 45 -19.39 10.26 -1.97
N GLN A 46 -20.69 10.09 -2.16
CA GLN A 46 -21.47 9.08 -1.43
C GLN A 46 -21.35 7.75 -2.18
N VAL A 47 -20.65 6.79 -1.58
CA VAL A 47 -20.47 5.45 -2.15
C VAL A 47 -21.33 4.48 -1.37
N SER A 48 -22.24 3.79 -2.06
CA SER A 48 -23.07 2.72 -1.48
C SER A 48 -22.51 1.38 -1.94
N LEU A 49 -22.19 0.51 -0.99
CA LEU A 49 -21.66 -0.83 -1.28
C LEU A 49 -22.16 -1.84 -0.26
N GLN A 50 -22.13 -3.10 -0.66
CA GLN A 50 -22.43 -4.21 0.22
C GLN A 50 -21.18 -4.57 1.04
N VAL A 51 -21.32 -4.69 2.35
CA VAL A 51 -20.24 -5.13 3.26
C VAL A 51 -20.62 -6.45 3.91
N PRO A 52 -19.65 -7.37 4.11
CA PRO A 52 -18.26 -7.24 3.64
C PRO A 52 -18.12 -7.40 2.13
N ALA A 53 -17.19 -6.67 1.53
CA ALA A 53 -16.74 -6.93 0.17
C ALA A 53 -15.90 -8.22 0.16
N LEU A 54 -16.23 -9.14 -0.73
CA LEU A 54 -15.58 -10.47 -0.80
C LEU A 54 -14.55 -10.58 -1.94
N ARG A 55 -14.62 -9.66 -2.90
CA ARG A 55 -13.74 -9.60 -4.07
C ARG A 55 -13.27 -8.16 -4.26
N ILE A 56 -12.05 -7.88 -3.82
CA ILE A 56 -11.50 -6.54 -3.78
C ILE A 56 -10.36 -6.41 -4.79
N VAL A 57 -10.43 -5.37 -5.63
CA VAL A 57 -9.30 -4.95 -6.45
C VAL A 57 -8.64 -3.75 -5.78
N SER A 58 -7.34 -3.83 -5.59
CA SER A 58 -6.52 -2.76 -5.01
C SER A 58 -5.75 -2.01 -6.09
N LEU A 59 -5.89 -0.69 -6.15
CA LEU A 59 -5.21 0.17 -7.13
C LEU A 59 -3.96 0.85 -6.58
N ALA A 60 -3.52 0.52 -5.37
CA ALA A 60 -2.34 1.13 -4.77
C ALA A 60 -1.64 0.18 -3.80
N PRO A 61 -0.29 0.26 -3.67
CA PRO A 61 0.46 -0.56 -2.72
C PRO A 61 -0.04 -0.43 -1.28
N SER A 62 -0.32 0.81 -0.83
CA SER A 62 -0.85 1.05 0.51
C SER A 62 -2.18 0.35 0.77
N ASN A 63 -3.10 0.38 -0.18
CA ASN A 63 -4.39 -0.30 -0.05
C ASN A 63 -4.22 -1.82 0.03
N THR A 64 -3.32 -2.38 -0.79
CA THR A 64 -2.98 -3.81 -0.75
C THR A 64 -2.42 -4.18 0.62
N GLU A 65 -1.45 -3.43 1.13
CA GLU A 65 -0.86 -3.68 2.44
C GLU A 65 -1.92 -3.62 3.55
N LEU A 66 -2.75 -2.57 3.58
CA LEU A 66 -3.84 -2.43 4.57
C LEU A 66 -4.80 -3.63 4.55
N LEU A 67 -5.20 -4.10 3.36
CA LEU A 67 -6.06 -5.28 3.22
C LEU A 67 -5.43 -6.53 3.82
N TYR A 68 -4.13 -6.74 3.60
CA TYR A 68 -3.42 -7.87 4.21
C TYR A 68 -3.23 -7.69 5.72
N GLU A 69 -2.95 -6.48 6.18
CA GLU A 69 -2.75 -6.15 7.59
C GLU A 69 -4.00 -6.39 8.44
N VAL A 70 -5.20 -6.11 7.91
CA VAL A 70 -6.47 -6.41 8.59
C VAL A 70 -6.94 -7.85 8.39
N GLY A 71 -6.21 -8.70 7.65
CA GLY A 71 -6.57 -10.10 7.42
C GLY A 71 -7.41 -10.36 6.15
N ALA A 72 -7.70 -9.34 5.36
CA ALA A 72 -8.51 -9.43 4.13
C ALA A 72 -7.73 -9.89 2.88
N GLY A 73 -6.49 -10.36 3.02
CA GLY A 73 -5.61 -10.71 1.90
C GLY A 73 -6.21 -11.74 0.93
N THR A 74 -7.05 -12.68 1.41
CA THR A 74 -7.71 -13.68 0.55
C THR A 74 -8.86 -13.10 -0.29
N GLN A 75 -9.35 -11.91 0.05
CA GLN A 75 -10.38 -11.20 -0.69
C GLN A 75 -9.79 -10.36 -1.84
N VAL A 76 -8.46 -10.14 -1.84
CA VAL A 76 -7.78 -9.38 -2.90
C VAL A 76 -7.68 -10.24 -4.15
N VAL A 77 -8.42 -9.87 -5.20
CA VAL A 77 -8.49 -10.60 -6.47
C VAL A 77 -7.68 -9.94 -7.59
N GLY A 78 -7.29 -8.68 -7.42
CA GLY A 78 -6.41 -7.93 -8.32
C GLY A 78 -5.62 -6.87 -7.58
N ARG A 79 -4.36 -6.64 -8.00
CA ARG A 79 -3.47 -5.65 -7.39
C ARG A 79 -2.72 -4.86 -8.44
N ASP A 80 -2.34 -3.63 -8.13
CA ASP A 80 -1.45 -2.85 -9.00
C ASP A 80 -0.03 -3.45 -9.08
N SER A 81 0.72 -3.08 -10.12
CA SER A 81 2.05 -3.63 -10.40
C SER A 81 3.10 -3.34 -9.31
N PHE A 82 2.91 -2.30 -8.48
CA PHE A 82 3.82 -1.91 -7.40
C PHE A 82 3.47 -2.54 -6.05
N SER A 83 2.33 -3.21 -5.93
CA SER A 83 1.91 -3.96 -4.75
C SER A 83 2.76 -5.22 -4.57
N ASN A 84 3.84 -5.11 -3.82
CA ASN A 84 4.85 -6.14 -3.62
C ASN A 84 4.97 -6.64 -2.16
N TYR A 85 4.17 -6.08 -1.26
CA TYR A 85 4.17 -6.44 0.15
C TYR A 85 2.73 -6.67 0.66
N PRO A 86 2.51 -7.70 1.51
CA PRO A 86 3.47 -8.78 1.80
C PRO A 86 3.79 -9.59 0.53
N VAL A 87 4.80 -10.45 0.58
CA VAL A 87 5.23 -11.21 -0.62
C VAL A 87 4.11 -12.05 -1.24
N GLU A 88 3.13 -12.47 -0.44
CA GLU A 88 1.94 -13.20 -0.86
C GLU A 88 1.10 -12.39 -1.86
N ALA A 89 1.07 -11.07 -1.74
CA ALA A 89 0.34 -10.18 -2.64
C ALA A 89 0.84 -10.30 -4.08
N THR A 90 2.12 -10.63 -4.28
CA THR A 90 2.70 -10.79 -5.63
C THR A 90 2.10 -11.95 -6.43
N ARG A 91 1.36 -12.86 -5.77
CA ARG A 91 0.66 -13.99 -6.41
C ARG A 91 -0.73 -13.61 -6.92
N VAL A 92 -1.25 -12.47 -6.48
CA VAL A 92 -2.53 -11.93 -6.95
C VAL A 92 -2.36 -11.38 -8.36
N GLN A 93 -3.41 -11.45 -9.17
CA GLN A 93 -3.38 -10.96 -10.53
C GLN A 93 -2.95 -9.50 -10.60
N ASP A 94 -1.93 -9.23 -11.41
CA ASP A 94 -1.49 -7.88 -11.75
C ASP A 94 -2.48 -7.24 -12.72
N ILE A 95 -2.99 -6.06 -12.39
CA ILE A 95 -3.96 -5.31 -13.19
C ILE A 95 -3.34 -4.02 -13.78
N GLY A 96 -2.01 -3.93 -13.82
CA GLY A 96 -1.31 -2.75 -14.30
C GLY A 96 -1.09 -1.71 -13.20
N GLY A 97 -1.16 -0.43 -13.57
CA GLY A 97 -0.92 0.68 -12.66
C GLY A 97 0.50 1.24 -12.74
N SER A 98 1.41 0.54 -13.45
CA SER A 98 2.71 1.13 -13.81
C SER A 98 2.49 2.42 -14.60
N MET A 99 3.08 3.52 -14.14
CA MET A 99 2.91 4.85 -14.73
C MET A 99 1.44 5.31 -14.85
N GLY A 100 0.55 4.83 -13.94
CA GLY A 100 -0.86 5.18 -13.91
C GLY A 100 -1.72 4.51 -14.98
N GLN A 101 -1.21 3.50 -15.67
CA GLN A 101 -1.95 2.76 -16.70
C GLN A 101 -2.48 1.44 -16.14
N TYR A 102 -3.80 1.36 -15.94
CA TYR A 102 -4.50 0.17 -15.48
C TYR A 102 -5.18 -0.56 -16.64
N ASP A 103 -5.24 -1.89 -16.55
CA ASP A 103 -6.03 -2.74 -17.44
C ASP A 103 -7.48 -2.80 -16.92
N TYR A 104 -8.31 -1.85 -17.36
CA TYR A 104 -9.71 -1.75 -16.94
C TYR A 104 -10.54 -2.96 -17.35
N GLU A 105 -10.21 -3.62 -18.47
CA GLU A 105 -10.91 -4.83 -18.92
C GLU A 105 -10.57 -6.01 -17.98
N ALA A 106 -9.29 -6.16 -17.61
CA ALA A 106 -8.87 -7.16 -16.63
C ALA A 106 -9.52 -6.92 -15.28
N ILE A 107 -9.60 -5.66 -14.81
CA ILE A 107 -10.29 -5.30 -13.56
C ILE A 107 -11.76 -5.73 -13.62
N ALA A 108 -12.47 -5.37 -14.69
CA ALA A 108 -13.89 -5.72 -14.84
C ALA A 108 -14.11 -7.24 -14.93
N ALA A 109 -13.20 -7.97 -15.61
CA ALA A 109 -13.27 -9.43 -15.73
C ALA A 109 -13.05 -10.16 -14.40
N LEU A 110 -12.47 -9.50 -13.40
CA LEU A 110 -12.34 -10.03 -12.04
C LEU A 110 -13.66 -9.96 -11.26
N GLU A 111 -14.69 -9.28 -11.77
CA GLU A 111 -16.00 -9.11 -11.13
C GLU A 111 -15.86 -8.69 -9.64
N PRO A 112 -15.16 -7.57 -9.34
CA PRO A 112 -14.97 -7.16 -7.96
C PRO A 112 -16.23 -6.55 -7.36
N ASP A 113 -16.46 -6.82 -6.06
CA ASP A 113 -17.49 -6.14 -5.26
C ASP A 113 -17.06 -4.71 -4.90
N LEU A 114 -15.75 -4.50 -4.82
CA LEU A 114 -15.12 -3.24 -4.45
C LEU A 114 -13.81 -3.04 -5.22
N VAL A 115 -13.62 -1.85 -5.75
CA VAL A 115 -12.32 -1.35 -6.20
C VAL A 115 -11.86 -0.29 -5.20
N LEU A 116 -10.71 -0.52 -4.56
CA LEU A 116 -10.14 0.40 -3.58
C LEU A 116 -9.07 1.26 -4.25
N ALA A 117 -9.39 2.53 -4.49
CA ALA A 117 -8.49 3.53 -5.03
C ALA A 117 -7.81 4.34 -3.91
N ALA A 118 -6.69 5.01 -4.21
CA ALA A 118 -5.95 5.88 -3.30
C ALA A 118 -5.56 7.20 -3.99
N GLU A 119 -4.91 8.13 -3.28
CA GLU A 119 -4.54 9.43 -3.84
C GLU A 119 -3.57 9.39 -5.03
N ILE A 120 -2.90 8.28 -5.26
CA ILE A 120 -2.12 8.06 -6.49
C ILE A 120 -3.02 7.93 -7.73
N ASN A 121 -4.31 7.63 -7.54
CA ASN A 121 -5.26 7.46 -8.62
C ASN A 121 -5.98 8.79 -8.91
N THR A 122 -6.11 9.13 -10.19
CA THR A 122 -6.81 10.35 -10.58
C THR A 122 -8.34 10.20 -10.50
N PRO A 123 -9.09 11.29 -10.30
CA PRO A 123 -10.55 11.24 -10.37
C PRO A 123 -11.08 10.74 -11.74
N GLU A 124 -10.32 10.92 -12.83
CA GLU A 124 -10.64 10.39 -14.16
C GLU A 124 -10.57 8.87 -14.20
N GLN A 125 -9.55 8.27 -13.57
CA GLN A 125 -9.42 6.82 -13.46
C GLN A 125 -10.58 6.22 -12.65
N VAL A 126 -10.94 6.86 -11.54
CA VAL A 126 -12.11 6.47 -10.73
C VAL A 126 -13.39 6.49 -11.57
N ARG A 127 -13.65 7.60 -12.28
CA ARG A 127 -14.83 7.71 -13.18
C ARG A 127 -14.83 6.66 -14.29
N SER A 128 -13.66 6.30 -14.82
CA SER A 128 -13.55 5.29 -15.87
C SER A 128 -14.00 3.91 -15.36
N LEU A 129 -13.65 3.56 -14.13
CA LEU A 129 -14.08 2.32 -13.48
C LEU A 129 -15.58 2.32 -13.16
N GLU A 130 -16.12 3.44 -12.66
CA GLU A 130 -17.54 3.61 -12.39
C GLU A 130 -18.39 3.48 -13.69
N ASN A 131 -17.91 3.99 -14.82
CA ASN A 131 -18.56 3.85 -16.12
C ASN A 131 -18.65 2.39 -16.59
N LEU A 132 -17.78 1.51 -16.06
CA LEU A 132 -17.87 0.06 -16.27
C LEU A 132 -18.83 -0.63 -15.28
N GLY A 133 -19.51 0.13 -14.44
CA GLY A 133 -20.44 -0.37 -13.43
C GLY A 133 -19.78 -0.89 -12.15
N LEU A 134 -18.49 -0.59 -11.92
CA LEU A 134 -17.77 -1.02 -10.75
C LEU A 134 -17.97 -0.05 -9.56
N THR A 135 -18.07 -0.60 -8.37
CA THR A 135 -18.11 0.19 -7.13
C THR A 135 -16.69 0.57 -6.73
N VAL A 136 -16.39 1.87 -6.75
CA VAL A 136 -15.06 2.40 -6.41
C VAL A 136 -15.14 3.21 -5.13
N TYR A 137 -14.33 2.86 -4.13
CA TYR A 137 -14.12 3.65 -2.94
C TYR A 137 -12.72 4.27 -2.96
N TYR A 138 -12.64 5.58 -2.80
CA TYR A 138 -11.38 6.32 -2.80
C TYR A 138 -10.90 6.58 -1.38
N LEU A 139 -9.78 6.00 -1.00
CA LEU A 139 -9.16 6.17 0.30
C LEU A 139 -8.17 7.33 0.27
N SER A 140 -8.41 8.37 1.07
CA SER A 140 -7.49 9.50 1.21
C SER A 140 -6.23 9.10 1.98
N ASN A 141 -5.09 9.69 1.61
CA ASN A 141 -3.90 9.55 2.44
C ASN A 141 -4.11 10.23 3.80
N PRO A 142 -3.71 9.56 4.89
CA PRO A 142 -3.70 10.20 6.20
C PRO A 142 -2.57 11.23 6.28
N ILE A 143 -2.75 12.24 7.14
CA ILE A 143 -1.72 13.24 7.44
C ILE A 143 -1.13 13.05 8.83
N ASP A 144 -1.74 12.19 9.64
CA ASP A 144 -1.37 11.86 11.01
C ASP A 144 -1.80 10.43 11.38
N PHE A 145 -1.48 9.99 12.60
CA PHE A 145 -1.83 8.66 13.06
C PHE A 145 -3.33 8.45 13.24
N ASP A 146 -4.09 9.47 13.62
CA ASP A 146 -5.55 9.33 13.76
C ASP A 146 -6.18 9.04 12.40
N GLY A 147 -5.73 9.72 11.35
CA GLY A 147 -6.12 9.43 9.97
C GLY A 147 -5.71 8.01 9.53
N LEU A 148 -4.51 7.56 9.88
CA LEU A 148 -4.06 6.20 9.60
C LEU A 148 -4.94 5.15 10.29
N TYR A 149 -5.23 5.34 11.58
CA TYR A 149 -6.09 4.44 12.35
C TYR A 149 -7.52 4.42 11.80
N GLY A 150 -8.00 5.60 11.34
CA GLY A 150 -9.27 5.70 10.64
C GLY A 150 -9.31 4.87 9.35
N ASN A 151 -8.25 4.93 8.54
CA ASN A 151 -8.14 4.14 7.31
C ASN A 151 -8.07 2.63 7.60
N ILE A 152 -7.30 2.20 8.60
CA ILE A 152 -7.23 0.79 9.03
C ILE A 152 -8.63 0.30 9.44
N SER A 153 -9.33 1.06 10.29
CA SER A 153 -10.67 0.71 10.75
C SER A 153 -11.69 0.68 9.60
N LEU A 154 -11.57 1.62 8.66
CA LEU A 154 -12.42 1.66 7.48
C LEU A 154 -12.21 0.45 6.58
N VAL A 155 -10.96 0.07 6.29
CA VAL A 155 -10.63 -1.11 5.50
C VAL A 155 -11.13 -2.38 6.19
N GLY A 156 -10.98 -2.48 7.53
CA GLY A 156 -11.57 -3.54 8.32
C GLY A 156 -13.08 -3.65 8.12
N LYS A 157 -13.81 -2.54 8.24
CA LYS A 157 -15.26 -2.50 8.02
C LYS A 157 -15.65 -2.89 6.59
N LEU A 158 -14.95 -2.37 5.58
CA LEU A 158 -15.24 -2.68 4.17
C LEU A 158 -15.07 -4.17 3.86
N SER A 159 -14.08 -4.81 4.48
CA SER A 159 -13.72 -6.21 4.27
C SER A 159 -14.33 -7.20 5.29
N GLY A 160 -15.02 -6.69 6.34
CA GLY A 160 -15.61 -7.52 7.40
C GLY A 160 -14.60 -8.01 8.45
N HIS A 161 -13.50 -7.28 8.63
CA HIS A 161 -12.43 -7.55 9.59
C HIS A 161 -12.36 -6.47 10.67
N ASP A 162 -13.53 -6.11 11.26
CA ASP A 162 -13.66 -5.04 12.26
C ASP A 162 -12.85 -5.34 13.53
N GLN A 163 -12.83 -6.60 13.97
CA GLN A 163 -12.10 -7.00 15.17
C GLN A 163 -10.60 -6.90 14.93
N GLU A 164 -10.10 -7.48 13.85
CA GLU A 164 -8.68 -7.48 13.49
C GLU A 164 -8.15 -6.06 13.32
N SER A 165 -8.92 -5.19 12.67
CA SER A 165 -8.56 -3.78 12.51
C SER A 165 -8.51 -3.03 13.86
N THR A 166 -9.43 -3.32 14.77
CA THR A 166 -9.44 -2.74 16.14
C THR A 166 -8.22 -3.18 16.93
N GLU A 167 -7.90 -4.48 16.88
CA GLU A 167 -6.72 -5.04 17.55
C GLU A 167 -5.42 -4.44 16.99
N LEU A 168 -5.33 -4.30 15.65
CA LEU A 168 -4.20 -3.68 14.99
C LEU A 168 -4.02 -2.21 15.41
N VAL A 169 -5.07 -1.41 15.37
CA VAL A 169 -5.04 0.00 15.80
C VAL A 169 -4.59 0.12 17.26
N SER A 170 -5.10 -0.75 18.15
CA SER A 170 -4.70 -0.76 19.56
C SER A 170 -3.21 -1.07 19.72
N ALA A 171 -2.70 -2.06 18.99
CA ALA A 171 -1.27 -2.42 19.03
C ALA A 171 -0.38 -1.28 18.52
N LEU A 172 -0.75 -0.67 17.39
CA LEU A 172 0.01 0.44 16.77
C LEU A 172 0.01 1.68 17.66
N SER A 173 -1.14 2.07 18.23
CA SER A 173 -1.22 3.21 19.12
C SER A 173 -0.40 3.00 20.40
N GLY A 174 -0.34 1.77 20.94
CA GLY A 174 0.52 1.41 22.06
C GLY A 174 2.01 1.62 21.74
N ARG A 175 2.46 1.18 20.56
CA ARG A 175 3.86 1.38 20.10
C ARG A 175 4.21 2.87 19.98
N VAL A 176 3.31 3.67 19.42
CA VAL A 176 3.50 5.12 19.30
C VAL A 176 3.63 5.74 20.69
N GLN A 177 2.75 5.39 21.65
CA GLN A 177 2.82 5.90 23.02
C GLN A 177 4.12 5.51 23.73
N GLU A 178 4.59 4.27 23.57
CA GLU A 178 5.87 3.82 24.11
C GLU A 178 7.04 4.64 23.59
N LEU A 179 7.06 4.93 22.28
CA LEU A 179 8.10 5.76 21.69
C LEU A 179 8.02 7.20 22.19
N GLU A 180 6.84 7.78 22.31
CA GLU A 180 6.65 9.12 22.85
C GLU A 180 7.16 9.24 24.29
N MET A 181 6.94 8.22 25.11
CA MET A 181 7.50 8.19 26.47
C MET A 181 9.03 8.17 26.47
N LYS A 182 9.67 7.45 25.53
CA LYS A 182 11.13 7.44 25.38
C LYS A 182 11.66 8.81 24.93
N LEU A 183 10.92 9.48 24.05
CA LEU A 183 11.30 10.81 23.53
C LEU A 183 10.99 11.96 24.48
N ALA A 184 10.18 11.78 25.53
CA ALA A 184 9.72 12.84 26.42
C ALA A 184 10.84 13.60 27.12
N GLY A 185 12.03 12.98 27.33
CA GLY A 185 13.21 13.59 27.92
C GLY A 185 14.17 14.22 26.90
N VAL A 186 13.91 14.08 25.62
CA VAL A 186 14.79 14.56 24.55
C VAL A 186 14.56 16.05 24.33
N THR A 187 15.63 16.84 24.40
CA THR A 187 15.57 18.31 24.23
C THR A 187 16.19 18.80 22.93
N THR A 188 16.99 17.96 22.26
CA THR A 188 17.61 18.27 20.97
C THR A 188 16.68 17.91 19.83
N ARG A 189 16.77 18.63 18.71
CA ARG A 189 16.04 18.36 17.48
C ARG A 189 17.00 18.40 16.29
N PRO A 190 17.68 17.28 15.99
CA PRO A 190 18.57 17.22 14.84
C PRO A 190 17.82 17.53 13.54
N SER A 191 18.48 18.30 12.66
CA SER A 191 17.94 18.62 11.34
C SER A 191 18.11 17.44 10.40
N VAL A 192 17.01 17.06 9.73
CA VAL A 192 16.92 15.91 8.83
C VAL A 192 16.61 16.39 7.43
N TYR A 193 17.45 16.06 6.49
CA TYR A 193 17.14 16.15 5.06
C TYR A 193 16.77 14.76 4.55
N TYR A 194 15.53 14.60 4.07
CA TYR A 194 15.06 13.39 3.40
C TYR A 194 15.15 13.59 1.89
N GLU A 195 16.01 12.85 1.23
CA GLU A 195 16.11 12.84 -0.22
C GLU A 195 15.14 11.82 -0.80
N LEU A 196 14.10 12.31 -1.47
CA LEU A 196 13.06 11.47 -2.05
C LEU A 196 13.39 11.03 -3.48
N ASP A 197 13.92 11.95 -4.28
CA ASP A 197 14.32 11.72 -5.66
C ASP A 197 15.38 12.75 -6.07
N ALA A 198 16.59 12.29 -6.31
CA ALA A 198 17.70 13.08 -6.83
C ALA A 198 18.10 12.67 -8.25
N THR A 199 17.14 12.25 -9.09
CA THR A 199 17.36 12.07 -10.55
C THR A 199 17.99 13.33 -11.15
N ASN A 200 17.62 14.51 -10.63
CA ASN A 200 18.34 15.75 -10.84
C ASN A 200 19.02 16.19 -9.53
N PRO A 201 20.33 15.88 -9.32
CA PRO A 201 21.01 16.19 -8.07
C PRO A 201 21.19 17.70 -7.75
N ALA A 202 20.97 18.58 -8.75
CA ALA A 202 20.98 20.03 -8.52
C ALA A 202 19.66 20.55 -7.93
N LEU A 203 18.58 19.81 -8.10
CA LEU A 203 17.23 20.18 -7.68
C LEU A 203 16.43 18.93 -7.26
N PRO A 204 16.86 18.21 -6.21
CA PRO A 204 16.19 17.01 -5.73
C PRO A 204 14.81 17.30 -5.12
N TYR A 205 13.95 16.29 -5.11
CA TYR A 205 12.72 16.33 -4.35
C TYR A 205 12.94 15.91 -2.89
N THR A 206 12.22 16.57 -2.00
CA THR A 206 12.19 16.29 -0.57
C THR A 206 10.76 16.36 -0.03
N ILE A 207 10.60 16.01 1.23
CA ILE A 207 9.32 15.99 1.96
C ILE A 207 9.08 17.34 2.62
N GLY A 208 8.03 18.06 2.22
CA GLY A 208 7.60 19.33 2.83
C GLY A 208 6.48 19.16 3.83
N THR A 209 5.98 20.29 4.37
CA THR A 209 4.90 20.30 5.38
C THR A 209 3.58 19.71 4.84
N GLY A 210 2.79 19.16 5.76
CA GLY A 210 1.47 18.59 5.45
C GLY A 210 1.53 17.21 4.79
N THR A 211 2.70 16.60 4.72
CA THR A 211 2.87 15.21 4.32
C THR A 211 3.02 14.31 5.54
N PHE A 212 2.71 13.03 5.37
CA PHE A 212 2.92 12.06 6.44
C PHE A 212 4.41 11.95 6.83
N GLY A 213 5.32 12.03 5.86
CA GLY A 213 6.76 11.98 6.14
C GLY A 213 7.26 13.15 6.99
N ASP A 214 6.74 14.37 6.79
CA ASP A 214 7.01 15.51 7.68
C ASP A 214 6.51 15.24 9.10
N TYR A 215 5.31 14.68 9.21
CA TYR A 215 4.73 14.26 10.48
C TYR A 215 5.62 13.22 11.19
N LEU A 216 6.08 12.18 10.49
CA LEU A 216 6.93 11.13 11.06
C LEU A 216 8.27 11.69 11.55
N ILE A 217 8.98 12.50 10.74
CA ILE A 217 10.25 13.11 11.13
C ILE A 217 10.06 13.97 12.39
N THR A 218 8.99 14.75 12.44
CA THR A 218 8.67 15.62 13.58
C THR A 218 8.32 14.80 14.83
N ARG A 219 7.54 13.74 14.69
CA ARG A 219 7.16 12.83 15.79
C ARG A 219 8.35 12.02 16.31
N ALA A 220 9.32 11.71 15.44
CA ALA A 220 10.58 11.08 15.82
C ALA A 220 11.57 12.05 16.51
N GLY A 221 11.17 13.30 16.75
CA GLY A 221 11.98 14.31 17.43
C GLY A 221 12.95 15.06 16.51
N GLY A 222 12.85 14.92 15.19
CA GLY A 222 13.67 15.65 14.22
C GLY A 222 13.09 17.00 13.80
N LEU A 223 13.91 17.78 13.11
CA LEU A 223 13.50 18.99 12.39
C LEU A 223 13.58 18.68 10.89
N ASN A 224 12.45 18.58 10.21
CA ASN A 224 12.41 18.32 8.77
C ASN A 224 12.90 19.55 7.99
N LEU A 225 13.98 19.41 7.23
CA LEU A 225 14.52 20.49 6.41
C LEU A 225 13.56 20.88 5.28
N GLY A 226 12.94 19.91 4.62
CA GLY A 226 11.97 20.15 3.56
C GLY A 226 10.73 20.91 4.04
N GLY A 227 10.34 20.72 5.31
CA GLY A 227 9.27 21.50 5.95
C GLY A 227 9.56 23.00 6.05
N LEU A 228 10.83 23.40 5.98
CA LEU A 228 11.23 24.82 5.93
C LEU A 228 11.19 25.41 4.51
N ILE A 229 10.99 24.57 3.50
CA ILE A 229 10.95 24.98 2.08
C ILE A 229 9.50 25.25 1.64
N GLY A 230 8.58 24.33 1.94
CA GLY A 230 7.18 24.49 1.55
C GLY A 230 6.31 23.26 1.83
N PRO A 231 5.03 23.30 1.44
CA PRO A 231 4.10 22.19 1.63
C PRO A 231 4.21 21.14 0.52
N GLY A 232 3.83 19.90 0.86
CA GLY A 232 3.75 18.78 -0.07
C GLY A 232 5.12 18.23 -0.47
N TRP A 233 5.22 17.76 -1.69
CA TRP A 233 6.46 17.25 -2.27
C TRP A 233 7.17 18.43 -2.95
N VAL A 234 8.28 18.87 -2.40
CA VAL A 234 8.95 20.11 -2.83
C VAL A 234 10.33 19.81 -3.40
N GLN A 235 10.76 20.64 -4.33
CA GLN A 235 12.14 20.64 -4.78
C GLN A 235 12.98 21.61 -3.94
N VAL A 236 14.19 21.19 -3.60
CA VAL A 236 15.17 21.99 -2.86
C VAL A 236 16.45 22.10 -3.67
N SER A 237 17.04 23.30 -3.77
CA SER A 237 18.32 23.43 -4.47
C SER A 237 19.46 22.81 -3.66
N ALA A 238 20.49 22.32 -4.36
CA ALA A 238 21.69 21.82 -3.72
C ALA A 238 22.35 22.89 -2.82
N GLU A 239 22.28 24.17 -3.23
CA GLU A 239 22.77 25.30 -2.46
C GLU A 239 22.00 25.48 -1.14
N GLU A 240 20.68 25.30 -1.13
CA GLU A 240 19.88 25.38 0.08
C GLU A 240 20.22 24.25 1.05
N VAL A 241 20.42 23.02 0.55
CA VAL A 241 20.88 21.91 1.39
C VAL A 241 22.24 22.21 2.00
N LEU A 242 23.17 22.74 1.20
CA LEU A 242 24.51 23.16 1.67
C LEU A 242 24.42 24.27 2.72
N GLN A 243 23.57 25.27 2.51
CA GLN A 243 23.40 26.39 3.44
C GLN A 243 22.78 25.94 4.78
N LYS A 244 21.81 25.01 4.71
CA LYS A 244 21.12 24.51 5.92
C LYS A 244 21.94 23.47 6.69
N ASN A 245 22.92 22.83 6.04
CA ASN A 245 23.86 21.88 6.64
C ASN A 245 23.19 20.88 7.59
N PRO A 246 22.36 19.93 7.08
CA PRO A 246 21.63 19.01 7.92
C PRO A 246 22.52 18.11 8.78
N ASP A 247 22.04 17.75 9.98
CA ASP A 247 22.71 16.81 10.88
C ASP A 247 22.61 15.36 10.38
N LEU A 248 21.57 15.05 9.63
CA LEU A 248 21.25 13.72 9.09
C LEU A 248 20.70 13.85 7.68
N ILE A 249 21.19 13.02 6.75
CA ILE A 249 20.64 12.84 5.41
C ILE A 249 20.11 11.43 5.30
N LEU A 250 18.82 11.28 4.96
CA LEU A 250 18.16 10.01 4.71
C LEU A 250 17.89 9.87 3.22
N LEU A 251 18.32 8.75 2.64
CA LEU A 251 18.18 8.46 1.21
C LEU A 251 17.00 7.53 0.98
N GLY A 252 15.85 8.07 0.55
CA GLY A 252 14.68 7.30 0.12
C GLY A 252 14.80 6.78 -1.31
N ASP A 253 15.73 7.31 -2.08
CA ASP A 253 15.91 7.05 -3.51
C ASP A 253 17.03 6.04 -3.83
N VAL A 254 17.38 5.19 -2.88
CA VAL A 254 18.40 4.13 -3.07
C VAL A 254 18.08 3.19 -4.24
N TYR A 255 16.82 3.01 -4.55
CA TYR A 255 16.37 2.19 -5.69
C TYR A 255 16.77 2.81 -7.04
N LEU A 256 17.11 4.10 -7.08
CA LEU A 256 17.67 4.80 -8.25
C LEU A 256 19.21 4.68 -8.31
N GLY A 257 19.83 3.93 -7.40
CA GLY A 257 21.29 3.76 -7.33
C GLY A 257 22.01 4.84 -6.52
N VAL A 258 21.26 5.71 -5.84
CA VAL A 258 21.83 6.70 -4.91
C VAL A 258 22.33 5.99 -3.65
N ASN A 259 23.52 6.39 -3.20
CA ASN A 259 24.14 5.84 -1.99
C ASN A 259 25.02 6.90 -1.31
N PRO A 260 25.51 6.68 -0.08
CA PRO A 260 26.32 7.66 0.66
C PRO A 260 27.55 8.15 -0.09
N GLU A 261 28.22 7.29 -0.86
CA GLU A 261 29.41 7.62 -1.63
C GLU A 261 29.09 8.56 -2.79
N THR A 262 28.00 8.30 -3.53
CA THR A 262 27.56 9.16 -4.63
C THR A 262 27.10 10.52 -4.14
N VAL A 263 26.47 10.59 -2.96
CA VAL A 263 26.07 11.84 -2.30
C VAL A 263 27.29 12.64 -1.86
N ALA A 264 28.26 12.01 -1.21
CA ALA A 264 29.50 12.67 -0.76
C ALA A 264 30.33 13.21 -1.94
N ALA A 265 30.25 12.58 -3.11
CA ALA A 265 30.93 13.00 -4.34
C ALA A 265 30.29 14.19 -5.05
N ARG A 266 29.08 14.62 -4.66
CA ARG A 266 28.40 15.77 -5.26
C ARG A 266 29.22 17.04 -5.02
N PRO A 267 29.26 18.00 -5.97
CA PRO A 267 30.02 19.25 -5.80
C PRO A 267 29.62 20.00 -4.53
N GLY A 268 30.57 20.24 -3.64
CA GLY A 268 30.37 20.95 -2.38
C GLY A 268 29.81 20.12 -1.22
N TRP A 269 29.26 18.93 -1.43
CA TRP A 269 28.58 18.17 -0.37
C TRP A 269 29.54 17.57 0.66
N GLY A 270 30.81 17.38 0.34
CA GLY A 270 31.83 16.91 1.27
C GLY A 270 32.08 17.82 2.48
N VAL A 271 31.56 19.08 2.49
CA VAL A 271 31.66 19.98 3.64
C VAL A 271 30.50 19.81 4.63
N LEU A 272 29.41 19.13 4.25
CA LEU A 272 28.26 18.90 5.11
C LEU A 272 28.63 18.08 6.34
N ASP A 273 28.08 18.43 7.48
CA ASP A 273 28.34 17.74 8.75
C ASP A 273 27.79 16.29 8.70
N ALA A 274 26.63 16.07 8.08
CA ALA A 274 26.10 14.72 7.84
C ALA A 274 27.08 13.83 7.05
N VAL A 275 27.74 14.39 6.01
CA VAL A 275 28.72 13.64 5.20
C VAL A 275 29.99 13.35 6.01
N LYS A 276 30.55 14.36 6.69
CA LYS A 276 31.77 14.21 7.52
C LYS A 276 31.61 13.20 8.65
N ASN A 277 30.40 13.15 9.24
CA ASN A 277 30.10 12.31 10.39
C ASN A 277 29.52 10.93 9.99
N GLY A 278 29.47 10.58 8.69
CA GLY A 278 28.91 9.32 8.22
C GLY A 278 27.41 9.15 8.48
N LYS A 279 26.69 10.29 8.54
CA LYS A 279 25.22 10.35 8.76
C LYS A 279 24.43 10.55 7.47
N VAL A 280 24.92 10.00 6.36
CA VAL A 280 24.17 9.83 5.12
C VAL A 280 23.73 8.38 5.08
N ILE A 281 22.45 8.12 5.30
CA ILE A 281 21.93 6.78 5.60
C ILE A 281 20.87 6.38 4.61
N PRO A 282 21.02 5.24 3.93
CA PRO A 282 19.93 4.63 3.17
C PRO A 282 18.71 4.38 4.04
N PHE A 283 17.54 4.77 3.57
CA PHE A 283 16.27 4.56 4.26
C PHE A 283 15.29 3.81 3.35
N ASN A 284 14.52 2.90 3.92
CA ASN A 284 13.46 2.22 3.17
C ASN A 284 12.28 3.18 2.99
N ASP A 285 12.12 3.71 1.77
CA ASP A 285 11.06 4.66 1.45
C ASP A 285 9.65 4.13 1.67
N ASP A 286 9.43 2.82 1.53
CA ASP A 286 8.12 2.20 1.81
C ASP A 286 7.63 2.49 3.24
N LEU A 287 8.55 2.72 4.19
CA LEU A 287 8.25 3.06 5.59
C LEU A 287 7.89 4.55 5.79
N MET A 288 8.00 5.36 4.74
CA MET A 288 7.70 6.80 4.74
C MET A 288 6.57 7.17 3.79
N SER A 289 6.49 6.49 2.63
CA SER A 289 5.63 6.86 1.51
C SER A 289 4.35 6.04 1.41
N ARG A 290 4.29 4.86 2.06
CA ARG A 290 3.10 3.99 2.05
C ARG A 290 2.30 4.15 3.35
N PRO A 291 1.12 4.76 3.33
CA PRO A 291 0.30 4.98 4.53
C PRO A 291 -0.38 3.68 5.01
N THR A 292 0.39 2.84 5.70
CA THR A 292 0.03 1.53 6.25
C THR A 292 0.52 1.40 7.70
N ALA A 293 0.27 0.28 8.37
CA ALA A 293 0.79 0.01 9.71
C ALA A 293 2.33 0.15 9.79
N ARG A 294 3.03 -0.07 8.67
CA ARG A 294 4.50 0.03 8.56
C ARG A 294 5.03 1.45 8.75
N LEU A 295 4.18 2.48 8.69
CA LEU A 295 4.60 3.84 9.07
C LEU A 295 5.04 3.94 10.54
N ILE A 296 4.53 3.05 11.40
CA ILE A 296 5.01 2.98 12.79
C ILE A 296 6.42 2.37 12.86
N ASP A 297 6.73 1.38 12.00
CA ASP A 297 8.11 0.87 11.86
C ASP A 297 9.04 1.98 11.36
N GLY A 298 8.56 2.81 10.43
CA GLY A 298 9.25 4.01 9.94
C GLY A 298 9.51 5.02 11.04
N LEU A 299 8.51 5.30 11.87
CA LEU A 299 8.65 6.20 13.03
C LEU A 299 9.72 5.71 14.01
N GLU A 300 9.69 4.42 14.36
CA GLU A 300 10.67 3.82 15.27
C GLU A 300 12.09 3.85 14.67
N ALA A 301 12.22 3.53 13.38
CA ALA A 301 13.49 3.59 12.66
C ALA A 301 14.04 5.03 12.62
N LEU A 302 13.19 6.02 12.33
CA LEU A 302 13.57 7.43 12.35
C LEU A 302 14.04 7.85 13.74
N ALA A 303 13.29 7.50 14.80
CA ALA A 303 13.67 7.85 16.17
C ALA A 303 15.01 7.24 16.55
N ALA A 304 15.29 5.99 16.14
CA ALA A 304 16.58 5.35 16.39
C ALA A 304 17.75 6.02 15.66
N LEU A 305 17.52 6.56 14.47
CA LEU A 305 18.54 7.27 13.69
C LEU A 305 18.76 8.71 14.18
N ILE A 306 17.69 9.39 14.59
CA ILE A 306 17.71 10.78 15.03
C ILE A 306 18.21 10.85 16.48
N HIS A 307 17.77 9.93 17.34
CA HIS A 307 18.03 9.88 18.78
C HIS A 307 18.55 8.51 19.24
N PRO A 308 19.74 8.07 18.77
CA PRO A 308 20.29 6.77 19.18
C PRO A 308 20.49 6.62 20.69
N GLU A 309 20.57 7.74 21.42
CA GLU A 309 20.74 7.76 22.87
C GLU A 309 19.54 7.20 23.65
N ILE A 310 18.33 7.21 23.10
CA ILE A 310 17.15 6.67 23.80
C ILE A 310 17.08 5.14 23.77
N TYR A 311 17.98 4.49 23.04
CA TYR A 311 18.07 3.04 22.90
C TYR A 311 19.32 2.44 23.59
N GLN A 312 20.06 3.25 24.36
CA GLN A 312 21.29 2.84 25.07
C GLN A 312 21.01 2.37 26.52
#